data_b64122aa0b36bbbb467a3c30dfb2bafa
#
_entry.id   b64122aa0b36bbbb467a3c30dfb2bafa
#
_cell.length_a   1.000
_cell.length_b   1.000
_cell.length_c   1.000
_cell.angle_alpha   90.00
_cell.angle_beta   90.00
_cell.angle_gamma   90.00
#
_symmetry.space_group_name_H-M   'P 1'
#
loop_
_entity.id
_entity.type
_entity.pdbx_description
1 polymer ?
#
loop_
_entity_poly.entity_id
_entity_poly.type
_entity_poly.pdbx_seq_one_letter_code
_entity_poly.pdbx_strand_id
1 'polypeptide(L)'
;TPRYVKSEWCVRELSGFIDAAEEGGALELDDKSRVFKVVKTPITADEVPDKLRDFFDGSLGFKFYDYDADTGRVVEFDDVFGKEAEQNYYARIFDLAHELSDLLKRLRTGESSEAAHQVASAGKTVYLATTTSDSESERDKLKRELVERGYAILPTSSLPIDVDAIEERA
;
A
#
# COMPACT_ATOMS: atom_id res chain seq x y z
N THR A 1 -0.58 5.94 12.61
CA THR A 1 -0.09 5.85 14.00
C THR A 1 -1.24 5.47 14.93
N PRO A 2 -0.99 4.77 16.07
CA PRO A 2 -2.04 4.39 17.03
C PRO A 2 -2.88 5.59 17.52
N ARG A 3 -2.28 6.77 17.66
CA ARG A 3 -3.00 8.00 18.05
C ARG A 3 -4.07 8.41 17.05
N TYR A 4 -3.86 8.17 15.76
CA TYR A 4 -4.83 8.51 14.72
C TYR A 4 -6.11 7.69 14.87
N VAL A 5 -5.98 6.37 15.00
CA VAL A 5 -7.13 5.46 15.10
C VAL A 5 -7.86 5.55 16.46
N LYS A 6 -7.20 6.09 17.50
CA LYS A 6 -7.78 6.35 18.81
C LYS A 6 -8.45 7.74 18.91
N SER A 7 -8.26 8.61 17.93
CA SER A 7 -8.87 9.93 17.89
C SER A 7 -10.25 9.86 17.25
N GLU A 8 -11.30 10.14 18.02
CA GLU A 8 -12.69 10.18 17.51
C GLU A 8 -12.85 11.15 16.33
N TRP A 9 -12.14 12.27 16.37
CA TRP A 9 -12.14 13.24 15.28
C TRP A 9 -11.56 12.64 13.99
N CYS A 10 -10.35 12.07 14.06
CA CYS A 10 -9.68 11.47 12.89
C CYS A 10 -10.48 10.30 12.31
N VAL A 11 -11.05 9.48 13.19
CA VAL A 11 -11.91 8.36 12.79
C VAL A 11 -13.17 8.84 12.08
N ARG A 12 -13.81 9.90 12.59
CA ARG A 12 -15.00 10.49 11.96
C ARG A 12 -14.70 11.14 10.62
N GLU A 13 -13.58 11.86 10.52
CA GLU A 13 -13.13 12.49 9.29
C GLU A 13 -12.86 11.43 8.20
N LEU A 14 -12.11 10.38 8.54
CA LEU A 14 -11.83 9.29 7.62
C LEU A 14 -13.10 8.54 7.22
N SER A 15 -13.98 8.20 8.16
CA SER A 15 -15.25 7.54 7.84
C SER A 15 -16.11 8.40 6.89
N GLY A 16 -16.25 9.68 7.18
CA GLY A 16 -17.02 10.58 6.31
C GLY A 16 -16.41 10.72 4.91
N PHE A 17 -15.09 10.64 4.79
CA PHE A 17 -14.43 10.62 3.48
C PHE A 17 -14.71 9.30 2.73
N ILE A 18 -14.62 8.16 3.42
CA ILE A 18 -14.92 6.84 2.83
C ILE A 18 -16.37 6.79 2.36
N ASP A 19 -17.32 7.14 3.22
CA ASP A 19 -18.75 7.14 2.92
C ASP A 19 -19.04 8.01 1.68
N ALA A 20 -18.51 9.24 1.63
CA ALA A 20 -18.69 10.15 0.50
C ALA A 20 -18.04 9.63 -0.80
N ALA A 21 -16.92 8.94 -0.68
CA ALA A 21 -16.22 8.37 -1.82
C ALA A 21 -16.93 7.12 -2.36
N GLU A 22 -17.51 6.29 -1.49
CA GLU A 22 -18.33 5.13 -1.88
C GLU A 22 -19.60 5.57 -2.62
N GLU A 23 -20.31 6.58 -2.08
CA GLU A 23 -21.49 7.15 -2.73
C GLU A 23 -21.18 7.73 -4.13
N GLY A 24 -19.99 8.30 -4.29
CA GLY A 24 -19.51 8.85 -5.57
C GLY A 24 -18.86 7.84 -6.51
N GLY A 25 -18.73 6.57 -6.12
CA GLY A 25 -17.97 5.57 -6.88
C GLY A 25 -16.48 5.91 -7.00
N ALA A 26 -15.92 6.64 -6.03
CA ALA A 26 -14.66 7.32 -6.16
C ALA A 26 -13.52 6.77 -5.27
N LEU A 27 -13.74 5.69 -4.50
CA LEU A 27 -12.69 5.09 -3.67
C LEU A 27 -11.60 4.40 -4.48
N GLU A 28 -12.00 3.80 -5.59
CA GLU A 28 -11.10 3.07 -6.47
C GLU A 28 -11.15 3.65 -7.88
N LEU A 29 -10.03 3.61 -8.55
CA LEU A 29 -9.90 3.87 -9.98
C LEU A 29 -9.11 2.72 -10.58
N ASP A 30 -9.76 1.89 -11.41
CA ASP A 30 -9.13 0.74 -12.08
C ASP A 30 -8.40 -0.18 -11.08
N ASP A 31 -9.09 -0.65 -10.04
CA ASP A 31 -8.56 -1.51 -8.96
C ASP A 31 -7.44 -0.86 -8.10
N LYS A 32 -7.21 0.43 -8.26
CA LYS A 32 -6.28 1.20 -7.40
C LYS A 32 -7.03 2.09 -6.44
N SER A 33 -6.73 1.95 -5.15
CA SER A 33 -7.27 2.83 -4.12
C SER A 33 -6.79 4.26 -4.32
N ARG A 34 -7.72 5.22 -4.17
CA ARG A 34 -7.43 6.66 -4.16
C ARG A 34 -6.98 7.15 -2.78
N VAL A 35 -6.96 6.26 -1.80
CA VAL A 35 -6.50 6.55 -0.44
C VAL A 35 -5.23 5.77 -0.16
N PHE A 36 -4.18 6.49 0.21
CA PHE A 36 -2.88 5.92 0.54
C PHE A 36 -2.71 5.88 2.05
N LYS A 37 -2.60 4.67 2.59
CA LYS A 37 -2.36 4.45 4.01
C LYS A 37 -0.86 4.53 4.31
N VAL A 38 -0.46 5.51 5.12
CA VAL A 38 0.92 5.65 5.61
C VAL A 38 0.97 5.22 7.08
N VAL A 39 1.74 4.18 7.37
CA VAL A 39 1.88 3.62 8.72
C VAL A 39 3.28 3.90 9.24
N LYS A 40 3.41 4.88 10.13
CA LYS A 40 4.70 5.23 10.75
C LYS A 40 5.03 4.32 11.94
N THR A 41 4.02 3.91 12.68
CA THR A 41 4.15 3.04 13.87
C THR A 41 3.18 1.88 13.69
N PRO A 42 3.55 0.64 14.03
CA PRO A 42 2.65 -0.50 13.95
C PRO A 42 1.31 -0.24 14.65
N ILE A 43 0.26 -0.76 14.06
CA ILE A 43 -1.10 -0.73 14.61
C ILE A 43 -1.58 -2.16 14.61
N THR A 44 -2.05 -2.65 15.76
CA THR A 44 -2.62 -3.99 15.88
C THR A 44 -4.09 -3.99 15.45
N ALA A 45 -4.59 -5.15 15.02
CA ALA A 45 -5.96 -5.26 14.53
C ALA A 45 -7.02 -4.84 15.57
N ASP A 46 -6.73 -5.07 16.86
CA ASP A 46 -7.59 -4.67 17.98
C ASP A 46 -7.60 -3.16 18.24
N GLU A 47 -6.61 -2.42 17.75
CA GLU A 47 -6.57 -0.95 17.85
C GLU A 47 -7.38 -0.26 16.75
N VAL A 48 -7.73 -0.96 15.67
CA VAL A 48 -8.50 -0.43 14.56
C VAL A 48 -10.01 -0.49 14.89
N PRO A 49 -10.75 0.62 14.85
CA PRO A 49 -12.20 0.60 15.01
C PRO A 49 -12.87 -0.32 14.00
N ASP A 50 -13.87 -1.10 14.42
CA ASP A 50 -14.55 -2.09 13.57
C ASP A 50 -15.03 -1.52 12.23
N LYS A 51 -15.58 -0.31 12.24
CA LYS A 51 -16.06 0.37 11.03
C LYS A 51 -14.98 0.77 10.01
N LEU A 52 -13.72 0.74 10.40
CA LEU A 52 -12.58 1.03 9.53
C LEU A 52 -11.77 -0.23 9.19
N ARG A 53 -12.14 -1.38 9.73
CA ARG A 53 -11.37 -2.62 9.59
C ARG A 53 -11.25 -3.04 8.13
N ASP A 54 -12.37 -3.15 7.44
CA ASP A 54 -12.40 -3.54 6.02
C ASP A 54 -11.56 -2.60 5.15
N PHE A 55 -11.63 -1.30 5.41
CA PHE A 55 -10.80 -0.31 4.73
C PHE A 55 -9.31 -0.50 5.05
N PHE A 56 -8.95 -0.75 6.31
CA PHE A 56 -7.56 -0.95 6.72
C PHE A 56 -6.99 -2.25 6.18
N ASP A 57 -7.77 -3.33 6.12
CA ASP A 57 -7.35 -4.64 5.62
C ASP A 57 -7.26 -4.65 4.09
N GLY A 58 -8.18 -3.99 3.40
CA GLY A 58 -8.22 -3.90 1.94
C GLY A 58 -7.26 -2.89 1.33
N SER A 59 -6.81 -1.86 2.08
CA SER A 59 -5.98 -0.79 1.53
C SER A 59 -4.48 -1.10 1.59
N LEU A 60 -3.77 -0.86 0.48
CA LEU A 60 -2.31 -0.94 0.45
C LEU A 60 -1.70 0.09 1.39
N GLY A 61 -0.83 -0.36 2.31
CA GLY A 61 -0.16 0.51 3.27
C GLY A 61 1.31 0.67 2.97
N PHE A 62 1.81 1.91 3.08
CA PHE A 62 3.24 2.20 3.05
C PHE A 62 3.76 2.19 4.48
N LYS A 63 4.57 1.18 4.82
CA LYS A 63 5.17 1.05 6.15
C LYS A 63 6.43 1.91 6.21
N PHE A 64 6.50 2.81 7.19
CA PHE A 64 7.64 3.64 7.51
C PHE A 64 8.34 3.18 8.79
N TYR A 65 8.39 1.89 8.99
CA TYR A 65 9.07 1.21 10.09
C TYR A 65 9.47 -0.19 9.66
N ASP A 66 10.39 -0.78 10.38
CA ASP A 66 10.76 -2.19 10.28
C ASP A 66 10.98 -2.74 11.70
N TYR A 67 11.25 -4.03 11.80
CA TYR A 67 11.61 -4.69 13.04
C TYR A 67 13.10 -5.01 13.00
N ASP A 68 13.80 -4.58 14.04
CA ASP A 68 15.19 -4.98 14.25
C ASP A 68 15.30 -6.49 14.38
N ALA A 69 16.13 -7.12 13.55
CA ALA A 69 16.20 -8.58 13.43
C ALA A 69 16.71 -9.26 14.71
N ASP A 70 17.55 -8.58 15.47
CA ASP A 70 18.18 -9.13 16.68
C ASP A 70 17.29 -8.95 17.92
N THR A 71 16.62 -7.81 18.02
CA THR A 71 15.86 -7.42 19.22
C THR A 71 14.35 -7.52 19.06
N GLY A 72 13.84 -7.64 17.82
CA GLY A 72 12.41 -7.60 17.50
C GLY A 72 11.74 -6.26 17.79
N ARG A 73 12.53 -5.21 18.06
CA ARG A 73 12.01 -3.86 18.35
C ARG A 73 11.64 -3.13 17.06
N VAL A 74 10.61 -2.31 17.15
CA VAL A 74 10.23 -1.42 16.06
C VAL A 74 11.28 -0.34 15.88
N VAL A 75 11.75 -0.19 14.65
CA VAL A 75 12.62 0.91 14.20
C VAL A 75 11.84 1.74 13.20
N GLU A 76 11.43 2.94 13.59
CA GLU A 76 10.79 3.87 12.68
C GLU A 76 11.83 4.41 11.68
N PHE A 77 11.40 4.65 10.43
CA PHE A 77 12.27 5.25 9.42
C PHE A 77 12.39 6.75 9.70
N ASP A 78 13.42 7.10 10.46
CA ASP A 78 13.71 8.45 10.91
C ASP A 78 15.24 8.59 11.01
N ASP A 79 15.79 9.78 10.79
CA ASP A 79 17.22 10.06 10.83
C ASP A 79 17.84 9.80 12.22
N VAL A 80 17.03 9.89 13.28
CA VAL A 80 17.42 9.58 14.67
C VAL A 80 17.88 8.13 14.82
N PHE A 81 17.39 7.20 14.00
CA PHE A 81 17.75 5.78 14.03
C PHE A 81 18.91 5.42 13.08
N GLY A 82 19.57 6.43 12.50
CA GLY A 82 20.77 6.26 11.71
C GLY A 82 20.53 6.25 10.18
N LYS A 83 21.62 6.13 9.44
CA LYS A 83 21.61 6.28 7.98
C LYS A 83 20.74 5.24 7.24
N GLU A 84 20.66 4.03 7.75
CA GLU A 84 19.86 2.98 7.14
C GLU A 84 18.37 3.30 7.26
N ALA A 85 17.93 3.73 8.43
CA ALA A 85 16.54 4.16 8.64
C ALA A 85 16.19 5.38 7.77
N GLU A 86 17.11 6.33 7.64
CA GLU A 86 16.98 7.48 6.74
C GLU A 86 16.87 7.05 5.27
N GLN A 87 17.70 6.12 4.81
CA GLN A 87 17.63 5.59 3.45
C GLN A 87 16.30 4.88 3.18
N ASN A 88 15.84 4.08 4.13
CA ASN A 88 14.55 3.41 4.06
C ASN A 88 13.39 4.42 4.02
N TYR A 89 13.47 5.52 4.78
CA TYR A 89 12.50 6.61 4.70
C TYR A 89 12.38 7.17 3.29
N TYR A 90 13.51 7.56 2.67
CA TYR A 90 13.49 8.11 1.31
C TYR A 90 13.05 7.08 0.27
N ALA A 91 13.40 5.81 0.44
CA ALA A 91 12.89 4.75 -0.43
C ALA A 91 11.36 4.63 -0.36
N ARG A 92 10.76 4.73 0.83
CA ARG A 92 9.29 4.71 0.98
C ARG A 92 8.62 5.97 0.43
N ILE A 93 9.24 7.14 0.58
CA ILE A 93 8.75 8.38 -0.05
C ILE A 93 8.76 8.23 -1.57
N PHE A 94 9.81 7.64 -2.14
CA PHE A 94 9.89 7.40 -3.58
C PHE A 94 8.77 6.45 -4.05
N ASP A 95 8.55 5.33 -3.34
CA ASP A 95 7.50 4.38 -3.66
C ASP A 95 6.11 5.05 -3.63
N LEU A 96 5.82 5.82 -2.57
CA LEU A 96 4.57 6.57 -2.43
C LEU A 96 4.39 7.61 -3.55
N ALA A 97 5.44 8.36 -3.87
CA ALA A 97 5.41 9.38 -4.92
C ALA A 97 5.17 8.74 -6.30
N HIS A 98 5.74 7.58 -6.55
CA HIS A 98 5.53 6.83 -7.79
C HIS A 98 4.07 6.39 -7.95
N GLU A 99 3.50 5.74 -6.94
CA GLU A 99 2.10 5.30 -6.95
C GLU A 99 1.13 6.49 -7.08
N LEU A 100 1.41 7.59 -6.36
CA LEU A 100 0.60 8.80 -6.46
C LEU A 100 0.68 9.43 -7.87
N SER A 101 1.89 9.48 -8.45
CA SER A 101 2.09 10.00 -9.81
C SER A 101 1.33 9.17 -10.85
N ASP A 102 1.34 7.86 -10.71
CA ASP A 102 0.62 6.95 -11.62
C ASP A 102 -0.88 7.13 -11.50
N LEU A 103 -1.41 7.24 -10.27
CA LEU A 103 -2.82 7.53 -10.06
C LEU A 103 -3.23 8.88 -10.69
N LEU A 104 -2.43 9.93 -10.49
CA LEU A 104 -2.70 11.26 -11.06
C LEU A 104 -2.65 11.26 -12.59
N LYS A 105 -1.74 10.50 -13.20
CA LYS A 105 -1.70 10.32 -14.65
C LYS A 105 -3.00 9.70 -15.17
N ARG A 106 -3.45 8.60 -14.55
CA ARG A 106 -4.70 7.92 -14.90
C ARG A 106 -5.91 8.83 -14.77
N LEU A 107 -6.01 9.57 -13.67
CA LEU A 107 -7.09 10.55 -13.46
C LEU A 107 -7.10 11.64 -14.52
N ARG A 108 -5.93 12.07 -15.01
CA ARG A 108 -5.80 13.11 -16.02
C ARG A 108 -6.11 12.64 -17.43
N THR A 109 -5.71 11.42 -17.78
CA THR A 109 -5.90 10.89 -19.14
C THR A 109 -7.30 10.32 -19.35
N GLY A 110 -8.05 10.03 -18.29
CA GLY A 110 -9.34 9.37 -18.38
C GLY A 110 -9.24 7.95 -18.96
N GLU A 111 -8.03 7.39 -19.01
CA GLU A 111 -7.79 6.05 -19.51
C GLU A 111 -8.30 5.05 -18.46
N SER A 112 -9.37 4.35 -18.83
CA SER A 112 -9.84 3.18 -18.11
C SER A 112 -8.83 2.03 -18.26
N SER A 113 -8.88 1.09 -17.32
CA SER A 113 -7.99 -0.08 -17.18
C SER A 113 -7.66 -0.82 -18.49
N GLU A 114 -8.53 -0.79 -19.49
CA GLU A 114 -8.31 -1.47 -20.77
C GLU A 114 -7.09 -0.96 -21.54
N ALA A 115 -6.84 0.36 -21.54
CA ALA A 115 -5.66 0.93 -22.21
C ALA A 115 -4.36 0.63 -21.43
N ALA A 116 -4.41 0.65 -20.11
CA ALA A 116 -3.27 0.30 -19.26
C ALA A 116 -2.93 -1.21 -19.35
N HIS A 117 -3.93 -2.09 -19.49
CA HIS A 117 -3.71 -3.51 -19.76
C HIS A 117 -3.10 -3.76 -21.14
N GLN A 118 -3.46 -2.97 -22.15
CA GLN A 118 -2.86 -3.09 -23.49
C GLN A 118 -1.39 -2.61 -23.54
N VAL A 119 -1.02 -1.61 -22.76
CA VAL A 119 0.38 -1.20 -22.62
C VAL A 119 1.17 -2.19 -21.76
N ALA A 120 0.57 -2.73 -20.72
CA ALA A 120 1.17 -3.80 -19.90
C ALA A 120 1.28 -5.14 -20.66
N SER A 121 0.40 -5.40 -21.62
CA SER A 121 0.46 -6.61 -22.45
C SER A 121 1.59 -6.60 -23.51
N ALA A 122 2.20 -5.42 -23.75
CA ALA A 122 3.43 -5.34 -24.57
C ALA A 122 4.71 -5.56 -23.72
N GLY A 123 4.62 -5.54 -22.40
CA GLY A 123 5.71 -5.77 -21.46
C GLY A 123 5.65 -7.17 -20.82
N LYS A 124 6.78 -7.61 -20.30
CA LYS A 124 6.85 -8.88 -19.54
C LYS A 124 6.21 -8.65 -18.16
N THR A 125 5.30 -9.53 -17.78
CA THR A 125 4.64 -9.53 -16.48
C THR A 125 5.34 -10.49 -15.53
N VAL A 126 5.57 -10.09 -14.31
CA VAL A 126 6.18 -10.89 -13.23
C VAL A 126 5.20 -11.01 -12.08
N TYR A 127 4.89 -12.22 -11.68
CA TYR A 127 4.17 -12.47 -10.44
C TYR A 127 5.15 -12.47 -9.27
N LEU A 128 5.01 -11.51 -8.37
CA LEU A 128 5.84 -11.37 -7.19
C LEU A 128 5.02 -11.73 -5.94
N ALA A 129 5.14 -12.97 -5.51
CA ALA A 129 4.39 -13.51 -4.38
C ALA A 129 4.57 -12.66 -3.10
N THR A 130 3.56 -12.70 -2.24
CA THR A 130 3.65 -12.13 -0.89
C THR A 130 4.67 -12.95 -0.09
N THR A 131 5.51 -12.27 0.67
CA THR A 131 6.53 -12.89 1.52
C THR A 131 6.23 -12.65 3.00
N THR A 132 6.90 -13.40 3.85
CA THR A 132 6.91 -13.16 5.29
C THR A 132 7.63 -11.85 5.62
N SER A 133 7.41 -11.32 6.81
CA SER A 133 7.92 -10.00 7.23
C SER A 133 9.45 -9.87 7.18
N ASP A 134 10.16 -10.96 7.36
CA ASP A 134 11.64 -11.02 7.30
C ASP A 134 12.21 -10.82 5.89
N SER A 135 11.43 -11.12 4.85
CA SER A 135 11.83 -10.98 3.44
C SER A 135 11.10 -9.86 2.70
N GLU A 136 10.31 -9.05 3.41
CA GLU A 136 9.52 -7.96 2.81
C GLU A 136 10.42 -6.88 2.21
N SER A 137 11.53 -6.55 2.87
CA SER A 137 12.51 -5.55 2.40
C SER A 137 13.16 -5.94 1.08
N GLU A 138 13.58 -7.21 0.95
CA GLU A 138 14.18 -7.75 -0.26
C GLU A 138 13.17 -7.82 -1.41
N ARG A 139 11.94 -8.20 -1.09
CA ARG A 139 10.84 -8.21 -2.04
C ARG A 139 10.56 -6.82 -2.61
N ASP A 140 10.57 -5.79 -1.77
CA ASP A 140 10.35 -4.42 -2.19
C ASP A 140 11.50 -3.85 -3.01
N LYS A 141 12.74 -4.22 -2.70
CA LYS A 141 13.91 -3.90 -3.54
C LYS A 141 13.78 -4.53 -4.93
N LEU A 142 13.42 -5.81 -4.97
CA LEU A 142 13.19 -6.52 -6.23
C LEU A 142 12.04 -5.92 -7.04
N LYS A 143 10.92 -5.57 -6.38
CA LYS A 143 9.78 -4.91 -7.01
C LYS A 143 10.21 -3.61 -7.70
N ARG A 144 10.97 -2.75 -7.00
CA ARG A 144 11.48 -1.50 -7.59
C ARG A 144 12.33 -1.73 -8.82
N GLU A 145 13.29 -2.65 -8.74
CA GLU A 145 14.17 -2.96 -9.87
C GLU A 145 13.41 -3.51 -11.08
N LEU A 146 12.41 -4.36 -10.86
CA LEU A 146 11.58 -4.89 -11.92
C LEU A 146 10.74 -3.80 -12.60
N VAL A 147 10.15 -2.88 -11.80
CA VAL A 147 9.39 -1.73 -12.32
C VAL A 147 10.29 -0.80 -13.13
N GLU A 148 11.50 -0.48 -12.64
CA GLU A 148 12.48 0.33 -13.38
C GLU A 148 12.88 -0.31 -14.72
N ARG A 149 12.89 -1.62 -14.79
CA ARG A 149 13.14 -2.37 -16.03
C ARG A 149 11.93 -2.53 -16.94
N GLY A 150 10.80 -1.94 -16.57
CA GLY A 150 9.57 -1.94 -17.36
C GLY A 150 8.74 -3.24 -17.27
N TYR A 151 8.92 -4.02 -16.20
CA TYR A 151 8.06 -5.17 -15.93
C TYR A 151 6.79 -4.74 -15.21
N ALA A 152 5.66 -5.32 -15.60
CA ALA A 152 4.43 -5.25 -14.82
C ALA A 152 4.48 -6.27 -13.67
N ILE A 153 4.11 -5.84 -12.46
CA ILE A 153 4.14 -6.70 -11.28
C ILE A 153 2.73 -7.08 -10.85
N LEU A 154 2.52 -8.37 -10.63
CA LEU A 154 1.30 -8.91 -10.06
C LEU A 154 1.61 -9.61 -8.71
N PRO A 155 0.66 -9.65 -7.77
CA PRO A 155 -0.62 -8.95 -7.76
C PRO A 155 -0.45 -7.44 -7.52
N THR A 156 -1.36 -6.63 -8.06
CA THR A 156 -1.38 -5.17 -7.88
C THR A 156 -1.87 -4.77 -6.50
N SER A 157 -2.67 -5.63 -5.86
CA SER A 157 -3.14 -5.49 -4.48
C SER A 157 -2.67 -6.67 -3.63
N SER A 158 -2.63 -6.49 -2.31
CA SER A 158 -2.37 -7.61 -1.40
C SER A 158 -3.48 -8.64 -1.52
N LEU A 159 -3.11 -9.91 -1.74
CA LEU A 159 -4.07 -11.00 -1.72
C LEU A 159 -4.60 -11.17 -0.29
N PRO A 160 -5.92 -11.42 -0.12
CA PRO A 160 -6.46 -11.77 1.18
C PRO A 160 -5.80 -13.07 1.67
N ILE A 161 -5.56 -13.15 2.98
CA ILE A 161 -4.94 -14.34 3.62
C ILE A 161 -5.94 -15.51 3.69
N ASP A 162 -7.23 -15.24 3.49
CA ASP A 162 -8.28 -16.24 3.53
C ASP A 162 -8.40 -16.95 2.17
N VAL A 163 -8.35 -18.29 2.20
CA VAL A 163 -8.39 -19.14 1.01
C VAL A 163 -9.72 -18.97 0.26
N ASP A 164 -10.82 -18.80 0.99
CA ASP A 164 -12.15 -18.62 0.40
C ASP A 164 -12.27 -17.29 -0.37
N ALA A 165 -11.58 -16.25 0.09
CA ALA A 165 -11.54 -14.95 -0.57
C ALA A 165 -10.60 -14.90 -1.80
N ILE A 166 -9.71 -15.88 -1.96
CA ILE A 166 -8.84 -16.03 -3.15
C ILE A 166 -9.63 -16.63 -4.32
N GLU A 167 -10.54 -17.57 -4.04
CA GLU A 167 -11.34 -18.21 -5.07
C GLU A 167 -12.37 -17.27 -5.71
N GLU A 168 -12.84 -16.23 -4.99
CA GLU A 168 -13.76 -15.22 -5.54
C GLU A 168 -13.07 -14.21 -6.49
N ARG A 169 -11.74 -14.11 -6.48
CA ARG A 169 -10.97 -13.13 -7.28
C ARG A 169 -10.11 -13.77 -8.39
N ALA A 170 -10.17 -15.08 -8.55
CA ALA A 170 -9.47 -15.81 -9.62
C ALA A 170 -10.37 -16.00 -10.85
#